data_46fab1deddcd1b322fcb368d3dc12245
#
_entry.id   46fab1deddcd1b322fcb368d3dc12245
#
_cell.length_a   1.000
_cell.length_b   1.000
_cell.length_c   1.000
_cell.angle_alpha   90.00
_cell.angle_beta   90.00
_cell.angle_gamma   90.00
#
_symmetry.space_group_name_H-M   'P 1'
#
loop_
_entity.id
_entity.type
_entity.pdbx_description
1 polymer ?
#
loop_
_entity_poly.entity_id
_entity_poly.type
_entity_poly.pdbx_seq_one_letter_code
_entity_poly.pdbx_strand_id
1 'polypeptide(L)'
;MLKIDMLKFFRSGEFADVKSGLSRAQIASMFGPADASFKSAGAEILRYGVFEFHFFRDEIFMIFSDHFRSEPLNFGGARARQIEIEPWILSGCPAPIDLAAAKDALDREQIEYRERARDDGLELNLSSGVTLAFESLSGLGEPRNYEFTAFWIKF
;
A
#
# COMPACT_ATOMS: atom_id res chain seq x y z
N MET A 1 -1.80 -21.52 3.07
CA MET A 1 -1.43 -20.42 2.17
C MET A 1 -1.72 -19.10 2.87
N LEU A 2 -0.76 -18.22 2.90
CA LEU A 2 -0.94 -16.89 3.50
C LEU A 2 -1.76 -16.02 2.54
N LYS A 3 -2.77 -15.33 3.07
CA LYS A 3 -3.67 -14.49 2.29
C LYS A 3 -3.53 -13.03 2.69
N ILE A 4 -3.37 -12.17 1.69
CA ILE A 4 -3.40 -10.72 1.85
C ILE A 4 -4.67 -10.21 1.19
N ASP A 5 -5.59 -9.74 2.00
CA ASP A 5 -6.86 -9.19 1.57
C ASP A 5 -6.79 -7.67 1.57
N MET A 6 -6.74 -7.06 0.38
CA MET A 6 -6.60 -5.61 0.25
C MET A 6 -7.82 -4.85 0.75
N LEU A 7 -9.04 -5.38 0.59
CA LEU A 7 -10.23 -4.75 1.16
C LEU A 7 -10.16 -4.73 2.69
N LYS A 8 -9.79 -5.86 3.30
CA LYS A 8 -9.59 -5.94 4.75
C LYS A 8 -8.51 -4.96 5.21
N PHE A 9 -7.39 -4.90 4.48
CA PHE A 9 -6.30 -3.95 4.79
C PHE A 9 -6.79 -2.50 4.78
N PHE A 10 -7.48 -2.07 3.74
CA PHE A 10 -7.99 -0.71 3.66
C PHE A 10 -9.06 -0.42 4.71
N ARG A 11 -9.87 -1.42 5.07
CA ARG A 11 -10.93 -1.27 6.07
C ARG A 11 -10.42 -1.24 7.51
N SER A 12 -9.44 -2.08 7.86
CA SER A 12 -9.00 -2.31 9.24
C SER A 12 -7.57 -1.88 9.54
N GLY A 13 -6.74 -1.65 8.52
CA GLY A 13 -5.30 -1.45 8.69
C GLY A 13 -4.50 -2.74 8.90
N GLU A 14 -5.15 -3.90 8.88
CA GLU A 14 -4.49 -5.19 9.07
C GLU A 14 -3.90 -5.70 7.76
N PHE A 15 -2.60 -5.87 7.72
CA PHE A 15 -1.87 -6.46 6.60
C PHE A 15 -1.31 -7.81 7.02
N ALA A 16 -2.01 -8.90 6.71
CA ALA A 16 -1.70 -10.22 7.23
C ALA A 16 -1.50 -10.16 8.76
N ASP A 17 -0.45 -10.79 9.27
CA ASP A 17 -0.11 -10.74 10.70
C ASP A 17 0.98 -9.69 11.03
N VAL A 18 1.19 -8.71 10.15
CA VAL A 18 2.19 -7.67 10.36
C VAL A 18 1.71 -6.69 11.43
N LYS A 19 2.55 -6.48 12.43
CA LYS A 19 2.26 -5.59 13.57
C LYS A 19 3.42 -4.65 13.83
N SER A 20 3.13 -3.55 14.52
CA SER A 20 4.15 -2.63 15.01
C SER A 20 5.23 -3.37 15.81
N GLY A 21 6.48 -2.97 15.64
CA GLY A 21 7.61 -3.49 16.40
C GLY A 21 8.25 -4.76 15.86
N LEU A 22 7.69 -5.36 14.81
CA LEU A 22 8.32 -6.53 14.18
C LEU A 22 9.66 -6.15 13.55
N SER A 23 10.66 -7.03 13.73
CA SER A 23 11.98 -6.89 13.13
C SER A 23 12.00 -7.37 11.68
N ARG A 24 13.07 -7.01 10.96
CA ARG A 24 13.32 -7.56 9.61
C ARG A 24 13.38 -9.07 9.60
N ALA A 25 14.02 -9.67 10.61
CA ALA A 25 14.11 -11.13 10.74
C ALA A 25 12.72 -11.76 10.91
N GLN A 26 11.84 -11.14 11.69
CA GLN A 26 10.48 -11.61 11.88
C GLN A 26 9.66 -11.49 10.58
N ILE A 27 9.78 -10.38 9.85
CA ILE A 27 9.13 -10.22 8.54
C ILE A 27 9.66 -11.27 7.54
N ALA A 28 10.97 -11.48 7.48
CA ALA A 28 11.55 -12.52 6.62
C ALA A 28 11.13 -13.93 7.03
N SER A 29 10.89 -14.18 8.31
CA SER A 29 10.33 -15.45 8.79
C SER A 29 8.90 -15.67 8.28
N MET A 30 8.10 -14.61 8.18
CA MET A 30 6.72 -14.68 7.68
C MET A 30 6.66 -14.86 6.16
N PHE A 31 7.44 -14.08 5.42
CA PHE A 31 7.32 -13.96 3.96
C PHE A 31 8.48 -14.56 3.17
N GLY A 32 9.51 -15.05 3.85
CA GLY A 32 10.74 -15.50 3.21
C GLY A 32 11.68 -14.32 2.89
N PRO A 33 12.79 -14.59 2.17
CA PRO A 33 13.70 -13.55 1.71
C PRO A 33 13.00 -12.55 0.78
N ALA A 34 13.29 -11.26 0.96
CA ALA A 34 12.76 -10.19 0.12
C ALA A 34 13.37 -10.20 -1.28
N ASP A 35 12.69 -9.60 -2.26
CA ASP A 35 13.21 -9.41 -3.63
C ASP A 35 14.39 -8.45 -3.64
N ALA A 36 14.33 -7.41 -2.81
CA ALA A 36 15.35 -6.38 -2.73
C ALA A 36 15.35 -5.75 -1.34
N SER A 37 16.51 -5.18 -0.96
CA SER A 37 16.65 -4.40 0.25
C SER A 37 17.41 -3.11 -0.02
N PHE A 38 17.01 -2.04 0.64
CA PHE A 38 17.57 -0.70 0.46
C PHE A 38 17.84 -0.06 1.82
N LYS A 39 18.82 0.84 1.87
CA LYS A 39 19.05 1.72 3.03
C LYS A 39 18.92 3.17 2.57
N SER A 40 18.16 3.97 3.29
CA SER A 40 17.97 5.38 3.00
C SER A 40 17.76 6.15 4.30
N ALA A 41 18.61 7.18 4.55
CA ALA A 41 18.48 8.09 5.69
C ALA A 41 18.25 7.39 7.04
N GLY A 42 18.95 6.29 7.30
CA GLY A 42 18.81 5.51 8.55
C GLY A 42 17.65 4.54 8.58
N ALA A 43 16.80 4.52 7.56
CA ALA A 43 15.76 3.52 7.38
C ALA A 43 16.25 2.36 6.51
N GLU A 44 15.74 1.19 6.75
CA GLU A 44 15.92 0.02 5.88
C GLU A 44 14.58 -0.36 5.28
N ILE A 45 14.60 -0.73 4.00
CA ILE A 45 13.41 -1.09 3.24
C ILE A 45 13.57 -2.50 2.69
N LEU A 46 12.61 -3.38 2.98
CA LEU A 46 12.49 -4.67 2.33
C LEU A 46 11.35 -4.61 1.32
N ARG A 47 11.65 -4.98 0.07
CA ARG A 47 10.65 -5.03 -1.00
C ARG A 47 10.21 -6.47 -1.28
N TYR A 48 8.89 -6.66 -1.34
CA TYR A 48 8.22 -7.89 -1.74
C TYR A 48 7.21 -7.58 -2.85
N GLY A 49 7.60 -7.77 -4.11
CA GLY A 49 6.76 -7.39 -5.24
C GLY A 49 6.44 -5.90 -5.25
N VAL A 50 5.15 -5.55 -5.18
CA VAL A 50 4.71 -4.15 -5.15
C VAL A 50 4.70 -3.53 -3.76
N PHE A 51 4.99 -4.31 -2.72
CA PHE A 51 4.94 -3.85 -1.32
C PHE A 51 6.33 -3.58 -0.78
N GLU A 52 6.44 -2.52 0.02
CA GLU A 52 7.64 -2.16 0.76
C GLU A 52 7.35 -2.16 2.25
N PHE A 53 8.26 -2.77 3.02
CA PHE A 53 8.25 -2.72 4.48
C PHE A 53 9.42 -1.86 4.94
N HIS A 54 9.12 -0.78 5.64
CA HIS A 54 10.09 0.21 6.10
C HIS A 54 10.39 0.01 7.58
N PHE A 55 11.69 -0.03 7.92
CA PHE A 55 12.20 -0.28 9.28
C PHE A 55 13.07 0.88 9.74
N PHE A 56 12.94 1.23 10.99
CA PHE A 56 13.83 2.14 11.68
C PHE A 56 14.31 1.47 12.96
N ARG A 57 15.64 1.41 13.18
CA ARG A 57 16.25 0.68 14.30
C ARG A 57 15.72 -0.76 14.41
N ASP A 58 15.64 -1.42 13.28
CA ASP A 58 15.15 -2.81 13.13
C ASP A 58 13.70 -3.04 13.61
N GLU A 59 12.88 -1.99 13.66
CA GLU A 59 11.45 -2.10 13.92
C GLU A 59 10.65 -1.57 12.74
N ILE A 60 9.66 -2.33 12.29
CA ILE A 60 8.77 -1.89 11.21
C ILE A 60 7.98 -0.66 11.67
N PHE A 61 7.95 0.37 10.83
CA PHE A 61 7.17 1.57 11.09
C PHE A 61 6.20 1.94 9.96
N MET A 62 6.35 1.34 8.78
CA MET A 62 5.46 1.65 7.65
C MET A 62 5.41 0.49 6.65
N ILE A 63 4.22 0.25 6.11
CA ILE A 63 4.01 -0.50 4.88
C ILE A 63 3.62 0.50 3.81
N PHE A 64 4.28 0.43 2.65
CA PHE A 64 4.12 1.39 1.57
C PHE A 64 4.04 0.67 0.22
N SER A 65 3.29 1.23 -0.71
CA SER A 65 3.31 0.81 -2.11
C SER A 65 3.01 1.98 -3.05
N ASP A 66 3.82 2.08 -4.09
CA ASP A 66 3.57 2.90 -5.28
C ASP A 66 3.83 2.11 -6.57
N HIS A 67 4.34 0.91 -6.45
CA HIS A 67 4.73 0.06 -7.58
C HIS A 67 3.52 -0.51 -8.35
N PHE A 68 2.33 -0.56 -7.75
CA PHE A 68 1.11 -1.03 -8.41
C PHE A 68 0.71 -0.19 -9.63
N ARG A 69 1.26 1.00 -9.78
CA ARG A 69 1.04 1.88 -10.93
C ARG A 69 1.71 1.38 -12.21
N SER A 70 2.82 0.68 -12.07
CA SER A 70 3.66 0.25 -13.19
C SER A 70 3.79 -1.27 -13.30
N GLU A 71 3.40 -1.99 -12.28
CA GLU A 71 3.53 -3.44 -12.20
C GLU A 71 2.18 -4.09 -11.81
N PRO A 72 1.89 -5.30 -12.30
CA PRO A 72 0.75 -6.07 -11.80
C PRO A 72 0.86 -6.28 -10.30
N LEU A 73 -0.28 -6.29 -9.61
CA LEU A 73 -0.31 -6.54 -8.17
C LEU A 73 0.23 -7.94 -7.88
N ASN A 74 1.33 -7.98 -7.15
CA ASN A 74 1.93 -9.25 -6.72
C ASN A 74 2.65 -9.07 -5.39
N PHE A 75 2.81 -10.19 -4.68
CA PHE A 75 3.70 -10.28 -3.53
C PHE A 75 4.92 -11.09 -3.97
N GLY A 76 6.08 -10.46 -3.98
CA GLY A 76 7.33 -11.09 -4.40
C GLY A 76 7.99 -11.92 -3.31
N GLY A 77 9.28 -12.20 -3.51
CA GLY A 77 10.08 -12.97 -2.59
C GLY A 77 10.05 -14.47 -2.85
N ALA A 78 10.83 -15.20 -2.07
CA ALA A 78 11.01 -16.64 -2.27
C ALA A 78 9.72 -17.45 -2.02
N ARG A 79 8.77 -16.90 -1.25
CA ARG A 79 7.49 -17.55 -0.94
C ARG A 79 6.31 -17.00 -1.73
N ALA A 80 6.55 -16.28 -2.83
CA ALA A 80 5.49 -15.64 -3.62
C ALA A 80 4.35 -16.60 -4.02
N ARG A 81 4.68 -17.86 -4.36
CA ARG A 81 3.68 -18.86 -4.74
C ARG A 81 2.82 -19.36 -3.58
N GLN A 82 3.19 -19.07 -2.35
CA GLN A 82 2.47 -19.46 -1.13
C GLN A 82 1.63 -18.31 -0.57
N ILE A 83 1.63 -17.17 -1.27
CA ILE A 83 0.93 -15.95 -0.85
C ILE A 83 -0.09 -15.58 -1.91
N GLU A 84 -1.34 -15.52 -1.48
CA GLU A 84 -2.46 -15.12 -2.31
C GLU A 84 -2.86 -13.69 -1.98
N ILE A 85 -3.10 -12.86 -3.00
CA ILE A 85 -3.60 -11.50 -2.82
C ILE A 85 -5.03 -11.43 -3.35
N GLU A 86 -5.96 -10.98 -2.50
CA GLU A 86 -7.26 -10.50 -2.95
C GLU A 86 -7.17 -9.01 -3.23
N PRO A 87 -7.24 -8.59 -4.50
CA PRO A 87 -6.77 -7.26 -4.91
C PRO A 87 -7.77 -6.13 -4.66
N TRP A 88 -9.06 -6.39 -4.60
CA TRP A 88 -10.13 -5.39 -4.52
C TRP A 88 -10.00 -4.34 -5.64
N ILE A 89 -9.87 -3.03 -5.30
CA ILE A 89 -9.74 -1.97 -6.33
C ILE A 89 -8.44 -2.04 -7.13
N LEU A 90 -7.46 -2.80 -6.67
CA LEU A 90 -6.17 -2.98 -7.35
C LEU A 90 -6.19 -4.09 -8.39
N SER A 91 -7.34 -4.73 -8.65
CA SER A 91 -7.44 -5.87 -9.55
C SER A 91 -7.05 -5.57 -10.99
N GLY A 92 -7.24 -4.33 -11.44
CA GLY A 92 -6.88 -3.87 -12.78
C GLY A 92 -5.45 -3.37 -12.94
N CYS A 93 -4.66 -3.34 -11.85
CA CYS A 93 -3.30 -2.79 -11.90
C CYS A 93 -2.41 -3.54 -12.91
N PRO A 94 -1.59 -2.79 -13.69
CA PRO A 94 -1.22 -1.38 -13.51
C PRO A 94 -2.15 -0.34 -14.18
N ALA A 95 -3.36 -0.70 -14.56
CA ALA A 95 -4.30 0.28 -15.13
C ALA A 95 -4.58 1.42 -14.13
N PRO A 96 -4.68 2.69 -14.58
CA PRO A 96 -4.93 3.83 -13.70
C PRO A 96 -6.25 3.71 -12.93
N ILE A 97 -6.24 4.20 -11.69
CA ILE A 97 -7.43 4.31 -10.84
C ILE A 97 -7.57 5.78 -10.47
N ASP A 98 -8.68 6.41 -10.87
CA ASP A 98 -8.90 7.80 -10.52
C ASP A 98 -9.55 7.97 -9.14
N LEU A 99 -9.50 9.21 -8.65
CA LEU A 99 -10.05 9.55 -7.33
C LEU A 99 -11.54 9.25 -7.23
N ALA A 100 -12.30 9.56 -8.29
CA ALA A 100 -13.75 9.32 -8.29
C ALA A 100 -14.05 7.82 -8.14
N ALA A 101 -13.36 6.96 -8.87
CA ALA A 101 -13.52 5.50 -8.77
C ALA A 101 -13.12 4.98 -7.38
N ALA A 102 -12.04 5.50 -6.82
CA ALA A 102 -11.61 5.11 -5.47
C ALA A 102 -12.62 5.52 -4.40
N LYS A 103 -13.15 6.75 -4.47
CA LYS A 103 -14.20 7.21 -3.54
C LYS A 103 -15.46 6.37 -3.65
N ASP A 104 -15.91 6.07 -4.87
CA ASP A 104 -17.09 5.24 -5.09
C ASP A 104 -16.91 3.85 -4.47
N ALA A 105 -15.73 3.26 -4.62
CA ALA A 105 -15.42 1.95 -4.03
C ALA A 105 -15.41 2.01 -2.49
N LEU A 106 -14.79 3.04 -1.91
CA LEU A 106 -14.78 3.25 -0.45
C LEU A 106 -16.19 3.45 0.11
N ASP A 107 -16.99 4.28 -0.55
CA ASP A 107 -18.38 4.56 -0.15
C ASP A 107 -19.24 3.30 -0.23
N ARG A 108 -19.08 2.50 -1.27
CA ARG A 108 -19.79 1.23 -1.44
C ARG A 108 -19.49 0.24 -0.32
N GLU A 109 -18.24 0.22 0.15
CA GLU A 109 -17.79 -0.64 1.25
C GLU A 109 -17.96 0.01 2.63
N GLN A 110 -18.55 1.23 2.70
CA GLN A 110 -18.76 1.99 3.93
C GLN A 110 -17.46 2.24 4.72
N ILE A 111 -16.36 2.46 4.00
CA ILE A 111 -15.08 2.84 4.60
C ILE A 111 -15.03 4.36 4.72
N GLU A 112 -14.95 4.85 5.94
CA GLU A 112 -14.88 6.28 6.20
C GLU A 112 -13.49 6.84 5.89
N TYR A 113 -13.46 8.06 5.34
CA TYR A 113 -12.23 8.76 5.01
C TYR A 113 -12.37 10.27 5.15
N ARG A 114 -11.22 10.94 5.30
CA ARG A 114 -11.11 12.40 5.25
C ARG A 114 -10.15 12.81 4.15
N GLU A 115 -10.50 13.85 3.41
CA GLU A 115 -9.62 14.44 2.40
C GLU A 115 -8.63 15.41 3.04
N ARG A 116 -7.41 15.38 2.54
CA ARG A 116 -6.39 16.36 2.86
C ARG A 116 -5.72 16.83 1.56
N ALA A 117 -5.72 18.14 1.32
CA ALA A 117 -5.04 18.71 0.16
C ALA A 117 -3.51 18.62 0.31
N ARG A 118 -2.83 18.40 -0.81
CA ARG A 118 -1.37 18.42 -0.97
C ARG A 118 -1.02 19.38 -2.12
N ASP A 119 0.26 19.75 -2.25
CA ASP A 119 0.73 20.65 -3.31
C ASP A 119 0.47 20.09 -4.72
N ASP A 120 0.62 18.78 -4.90
CA ASP A 120 0.50 18.08 -6.19
C ASP A 120 -0.75 17.21 -6.32
N GLY A 121 -1.63 17.22 -5.33
CA GLY A 121 -2.81 16.38 -5.33
C GLY A 121 -3.56 16.41 -4.01
N LEU A 122 -3.99 15.22 -3.56
CA LEU A 122 -4.67 15.07 -2.27
C LEU A 122 -4.42 13.68 -1.68
N GLU A 123 -4.75 13.55 -0.40
CA GLU A 123 -4.78 12.29 0.32
C GLU A 123 -6.19 11.98 0.80
N LEU A 124 -6.52 10.70 0.81
CA LEU A 124 -7.65 10.17 1.57
C LEU A 124 -7.09 9.43 2.79
N ASN A 125 -7.37 9.96 3.97
CA ASN A 125 -6.97 9.32 5.23
C ASN A 125 -8.12 8.47 5.73
N LEU A 126 -7.98 7.16 5.63
CA LEU A 126 -9.02 6.21 6.02
C LEU A 126 -9.09 6.09 7.55
N SER A 127 -10.27 5.77 8.07
CA SER A 127 -10.47 5.53 9.51
C SER A 127 -9.59 4.41 10.07
N SER A 128 -9.15 3.50 9.21
CA SER A 128 -8.22 2.41 9.56
C SER A 128 -6.78 2.87 9.83
N GLY A 129 -6.42 4.10 9.44
CA GLY A 129 -5.03 4.59 9.45
C GLY A 129 -4.31 4.47 8.12
N VAL A 130 -4.88 3.78 7.15
CA VAL A 130 -4.32 3.72 5.79
C VAL A 130 -4.51 5.06 5.09
N THR A 131 -3.48 5.55 4.41
CA THR A 131 -3.54 6.75 3.58
C THR A 131 -3.44 6.38 2.12
N LEU A 132 -4.31 6.96 1.29
CA LEU A 132 -4.28 6.85 -0.16
C LEU A 132 -3.85 8.21 -0.73
N ALA A 133 -2.84 8.23 -1.58
CA ALA A 133 -2.37 9.44 -2.24
C ALA A 133 -2.82 9.48 -3.70
N PHE A 134 -3.25 10.66 -4.14
CA PHE A 134 -3.71 10.93 -5.50
C PHE A 134 -3.00 12.17 -6.05
N GLU A 135 -2.54 12.10 -7.27
CA GLU A 135 -1.79 13.18 -7.91
C GLU A 135 -2.41 13.56 -9.26
N SER A 136 -2.30 14.85 -9.60
CA SER A 136 -2.58 15.35 -10.94
C SER A 136 -1.34 15.18 -11.80
N LEU A 137 -1.25 14.10 -12.57
CA LEU A 137 -0.08 13.81 -13.40
C LEU A 137 0.07 14.77 -14.59
N SER A 138 -1.04 15.36 -15.04
CA SER A 138 -1.02 16.33 -16.16
C SER A 138 -0.85 17.78 -15.70
N GLY A 139 -0.97 18.06 -14.39
CA GLY A 139 -0.96 19.42 -13.85
C GLY A 139 -2.18 20.27 -14.19
N LEU A 140 -3.11 19.79 -15.02
CA LEU A 140 -4.27 20.52 -15.57
C LEU A 140 -5.59 19.80 -15.34
N GLY A 141 -5.61 18.63 -14.68
CA GLY A 141 -6.83 17.84 -14.47
C GLY A 141 -7.72 18.40 -13.35
N GLU A 142 -9.03 18.14 -13.46
CA GLU A 142 -9.94 18.33 -12.33
C GLU A 142 -9.57 17.34 -11.20
N PRO A 143 -9.73 17.71 -9.92
CA PRO A 143 -9.38 16.84 -8.78
C PRO A 143 -9.98 15.43 -8.86
N ARG A 144 -11.21 15.28 -9.36
CA ARG A 144 -11.87 13.97 -9.53
C ARG A 144 -11.09 13.00 -10.41
N ASN A 145 -10.23 13.51 -11.31
CA ASN A 145 -9.43 12.72 -12.24
C ASN A 145 -7.99 12.50 -11.75
N TYR A 146 -7.67 12.91 -10.53
CA TYR A 146 -6.37 12.61 -9.95
C TYR A 146 -6.18 11.10 -9.90
N GLU A 147 -4.99 10.65 -10.20
CA GLU A 147 -4.64 9.24 -10.26
C GLU A 147 -4.14 8.75 -8.91
N PHE A 148 -4.56 7.55 -8.54
CA PHE A 148 -4.08 6.85 -7.34
C PHE A 148 -2.61 6.48 -7.52
N THR A 149 -1.73 7.08 -6.71
CA THR A 149 -0.28 6.97 -6.90
C THR A 149 0.44 6.18 -5.81
N ALA A 150 -0.08 6.16 -4.59
CA ALA A 150 0.53 5.43 -3.49
C ALA A 150 -0.45 5.16 -2.37
N PHE A 151 -0.16 4.17 -1.56
CA PHE A 151 -0.83 3.97 -0.27
C PHE A 151 0.19 3.54 0.79
N TRP A 152 -0.12 3.83 2.04
CA TRP A 152 0.71 3.41 3.17
C TRP A 152 -0.09 3.35 4.47
N ILE A 153 0.47 2.63 5.43
CA ILE A 153 0.08 2.68 6.84
C ILE A 153 1.34 2.85 7.68
N LYS A 154 1.26 3.75 8.66
CA LYS A 154 2.32 3.93 9.68
C LYS A 154 1.87 3.31 10.99
N PHE A 155 2.80 2.65 11.63
CA PHE A 155 2.59 2.03 12.94
C PHE A 155 3.02 2.93 14.10
#